data_b0efc0fb5eacd6b6bf59134a6227a547
#
_entry.id   b0efc0fb5eacd6b6bf59134a6227a547
#
_cell.length_a   1.000
_cell.length_b   1.000
_cell.length_c   1.000
_cell.angle_alpha   90.00
_cell.angle_beta   90.00
_cell.angle_gamma   90.00
#
_symmetry.space_group_name_H-M   'P 1'
#
loop_
_entity.id
_entity.type
_entity.pdbx_description
1 polymer ?
#
loop_
_entity_poly.entity_id
_entity_poly.type
_entity_poly.pdbx_seq_one_letter_code
_entity_poly.pdbx_strand_id
1 'polypeptide(L)'
;MLKSDRWIRKMSKEHEMINPFSEKQVRDGVISYGLSSYGYDLRVADEFKIFTNVNSTIVDPKKFDEKSFVTVQTDICIIPPNSFALARSVEYFKIPRSVLTICVGKSTYARCGIIVNVTPFEPEWEGFVTLEISNTTPLPARIYANEGLCQIIFFESDEVCETSYADRKGKYQAQKGIVLPKL
;
A
#
# COMPACT_ATOMS: atom_id res chain seq x y z
N MET A 1 10.53 -17.16 -7.68
CA MET A 1 9.42 -17.65 -8.54
C MET A 1 8.13 -16.96 -8.16
N LEU A 2 7.31 -16.54 -9.14
CA LEU A 2 5.98 -15.96 -8.90
C LEU A 2 5.08 -16.93 -8.14
N LYS A 3 4.32 -16.45 -7.13
CA LYS A 3 3.48 -17.28 -6.27
C LYS A 3 2.01 -17.23 -6.66
N SER A 4 1.37 -18.40 -6.65
CA SER A 4 -0.06 -18.56 -6.97
C SER A 4 -0.96 -18.30 -5.77
N ASP A 5 -2.25 -18.20 -6.04
CA ASP A 5 -3.33 -18.08 -5.04
C ASP A 5 -3.26 -19.19 -3.98
N ARG A 6 -2.96 -20.44 -4.36
CA ARG A 6 -2.80 -21.57 -3.42
C ARG A 6 -1.71 -21.29 -2.39
N TRP A 7 -0.56 -20.80 -2.84
CA TRP A 7 0.56 -20.47 -1.97
C TRP A 7 0.23 -19.26 -1.08
N ILE A 8 -0.33 -18.19 -1.65
CA ILE A 8 -0.72 -16.98 -0.89
C ILE A 8 -1.72 -17.33 0.20
N ARG A 9 -2.75 -18.15 -0.13
CA ARG A 9 -3.75 -18.64 0.85
C ARG A 9 -3.09 -19.43 1.97
N LYS A 10 -2.18 -20.36 1.65
CA LYS A 10 -1.46 -21.15 2.64
C LYS A 10 -0.68 -20.24 3.59
N MET A 11 0.15 -19.35 3.06
CA MET A 11 0.98 -18.44 3.86
C MET A 11 0.15 -17.50 4.72
N SER A 12 -0.98 -17.01 4.22
CA SER A 12 -1.84 -16.12 4.99
C SER A 12 -2.57 -16.84 6.13
N LYS A 13 -2.97 -18.12 5.94
CA LYS A 13 -3.65 -18.90 6.98
C LYS A 13 -2.71 -19.48 8.02
N GLU A 14 -1.56 -19.99 7.61
CA GLU A 14 -0.62 -20.71 8.48
C GLU A 14 0.40 -19.77 9.15
N HIS A 15 0.73 -18.63 8.50
CA HIS A 15 1.79 -17.71 8.94
C HIS A 15 1.32 -16.26 9.06
N GLU A 16 0.03 -16.00 8.95
CA GLU A 16 -0.56 -14.65 9.04
C GLU A 16 0.12 -13.62 8.11
N MET A 17 0.58 -14.08 6.92
CA MET A 17 1.29 -13.21 5.97
C MET A 17 0.45 -11.99 5.57
N ILE A 18 -0.87 -12.12 5.50
CA ILE A 18 -1.86 -11.05 5.25
C ILE A 18 -2.96 -11.15 6.31
N ASN A 19 -3.20 -10.07 7.07
CA ASN A 19 -4.25 -10.04 8.10
C ASN A 19 -4.95 -8.66 8.14
N PRO A 20 -6.31 -8.56 7.98
CA PRO A 20 -7.23 -9.66 7.69
C PRO A 20 -7.09 -10.18 6.25
N PHE A 21 -7.28 -11.46 6.03
CA PHE A 21 -7.15 -12.11 4.73
C PHE A 21 -8.52 -12.44 4.10
N SER A 22 -8.76 -11.94 2.89
CA SER A 22 -9.94 -12.27 2.08
C SER A 22 -9.60 -13.38 1.09
N GLU A 23 -10.08 -14.60 1.35
CA GLU A 23 -9.76 -15.81 0.55
C GLU A 23 -10.30 -15.80 -0.88
N LYS A 24 -11.28 -14.93 -1.15
CA LYS A 24 -11.92 -14.76 -2.45
C LYS A 24 -11.93 -13.30 -2.83
N GLN A 25 -12.04 -13.01 -4.11
CA GLN A 25 -12.31 -11.65 -4.55
C GLN A 25 -13.73 -11.22 -4.20
N VAL A 26 -13.85 -10.11 -3.49
CA VAL A 26 -15.11 -9.40 -3.23
C VAL A 26 -15.30 -8.37 -4.34
N ARG A 27 -16.50 -8.31 -4.97
CA ARG A 27 -16.77 -7.50 -6.17
C ARG A 27 -18.10 -6.75 -6.15
N ASP A 28 -19.06 -7.19 -5.32
CA ASP A 28 -20.41 -6.63 -5.34
C ASP A 28 -20.45 -5.21 -4.78
N GLY A 29 -20.72 -4.25 -5.68
CA GLY A 29 -20.88 -2.84 -5.35
C GLY A 29 -19.61 -2.11 -4.91
N VAL A 30 -18.43 -2.76 -4.99
CA VAL A 30 -17.16 -2.20 -4.54
C VAL A 30 -16.06 -2.37 -5.59
N ILE A 31 -15.03 -1.54 -5.52
CA ILE A 31 -13.79 -1.79 -6.26
C ILE A 31 -13.14 -3.04 -5.65
N SER A 32 -13.00 -4.09 -6.46
CA SER A 32 -12.72 -5.44 -6.00
C SER A 32 -11.43 -5.54 -5.18
N TYR A 33 -11.45 -6.41 -4.16
CA TYR A 33 -10.30 -6.73 -3.32
C TYR A 33 -10.25 -8.21 -2.94
N GLY A 34 -9.13 -8.64 -2.37
CA GLY A 34 -8.92 -10.01 -1.93
C GLY A 34 -8.02 -10.83 -2.86
N LEU A 35 -8.01 -12.14 -2.69
CA LEU A 35 -7.11 -13.06 -3.38
C LEU A 35 -7.43 -13.13 -4.87
N SER A 36 -6.40 -12.94 -5.71
CA SER A 36 -6.41 -13.15 -7.16
C SER A 36 -5.50 -14.32 -7.54
N SER A 37 -5.40 -14.67 -8.83
CA SER A 37 -4.66 -15.85 -9.31
C SER A 37 -3.18 -15.85 -8.93
N TYR A 38 -2.52 -14.69 -8.98
CA TYR A 38 -1.08 -14.54 -8.69
C TYR A 38 -0.78 -13.28 -7.88
N GLY A 39 -1.71 -12.87 -7.01
CA GLY A 39 -1.54 -11.69 -6.17
C GLY A 39 -2.68 -11.51 -5.20
N TYR A 40 -2.65 -10.40 -4.50
CA TYR A 40 -3.68 -9.99 -3.56
C TYR A 40 -4.02 -8.52 -3.75
N ASP A 41 -5.29 -8.22 -4.01
CA ASP A 41 -5.79 -6.85 -4.09
C ASP A 41 -6.02 -6.32 -2.67
N LEU A 42 -5.16 -5.44 -2.20
CA LEU A 42 -5.28 -4.85 -0.88
C LEU A 42 -6.27 -3.68 -0.88
N ARG A 43 -6.83 -3.41 0.30
CA ARG A 43 -7.74 -2.29 0.55
C ARG A 43 -7.03 -1.09 1.13
N VAL A 44 -7.50 0.10 0.76
CA VAL A 44 -7.13 1.33 1.47
C VAL A 44 -8.03 1.52 2.70
N ALA A 45 -7.45 1.91 3.84
CA ALA A 45 -8.20 2.25 5.05
C ALA A 45 -8.87 3.64 4.94
N ASP A 46 -9.59 4.04 5.96
CA ASP A 46 -10.36 5.28 6.03
C ASP A 46 -9.56 6.50 6.54
N GLU A 47 -8.28 6.31 6.86
CA GLU A 47 -7.36 7.37 7.29
C GLU A 47 -6.51 7.83 6.11
N PHE A 48 -6.53 9.14 5.84
CA PHE A 48 -5.79 9.77 4.75
C PHE A 48 -5.03 11.01 5.23
N LYS A 49 -3.86 11.25 4.66
CA LYS A 49 -3.12 12.51 4.76
C LYS A 49 -3.08 13.14 3.37
N ILE A 50 -3.87 14.18 3.16
CA ILE A 50 -3.98 14.88 1.88
C ILE A 50 -2.92 15.97 1.83
N PHE A 51 -2.10 15.98 0.76
CA PHE A 51 -1.07 16.99 0.57
C PHE A 51 -1.68 18.36 0.31
N THR A 52 -1.11 19.39 0.94
CA THR A 52 -1.44 20.80 0.75
C THR A 52 -0.17 21.64 0.60
N ASN A 53 -0.20 22.63 -0.29
CA ASN A 53 0.92 23.53 -0.54
C ASN A 53 0.86 24.84 0.27
N VAL A 54 -0.03 24.92 1.27
CA VAL A 54 -0.27 26.17 2.02
C VAL A 54 0.91 26.53 2.91
N ASN A 55 1.60 25.52 3.47
CA ASN A 55 2.64 25.72 4.49
C ASN A 55 4.06 25.51 3.99
N SER A 56 4.26 25.14 2.71
CA SER A 56 5.58 24.87 2.16
C SER A 56 5.68 25.32 0.72
N THR A 57 6.83 25.89 0.35
CA THR A 57 7.13 26.36 -1.01
C THR A 57 7.94 25.31 -1.82
N ILE A 58 8.44 24.28 -1.16
CA ILE A 58 9.25 23.22 -1.77
C ILE A 58 9.01 21.89 -1.08
N VAL A 59 9.01 20.80 -1.82
CA VAL A 59 8.99 19.43 -1.27
C VAL A 59 10.43 18.94 -1.16
N ASP A 60 10.92 18.81 0.09
CA ASP A 60 12.26 18.30 0.37
C ASP A 60 12.15 17.01 1.20
N PRO A 61 12.53 15.83 0.66
CA PRO A 61 12.43 14.58 1.40
C PRO A 61 13.38 14.50 2.61
N LYS A 62 14.41 15.37 2.67
CA LYS A 62 15.33 15.45 3.81
C LYS A 62 14.84 16.38 4.93
N LYS A 63 13.92 17.28 4.60
CA LYS A 63 13.35 18.28 5.53
C LYS A 63 11.84 18.40 5.29
N PHE A 64 11.15 17.26 5.28
CA PHE A 64 9.74 17.23 4.98
C PHE A 64 8.94 17.89 6.12
N ASP A 65 8.10 18.89 5.77
CA ASP A 65 7.24 19.56 6.73
C ASP A 65 5.91 18.80 6.86
N GLU A 66 5.64 18.24 8.05
CA GLU A 66 4.40 17.53 8.36
C GLU A 66 3.15 18.39 8.19
N LYS A 67 3.28 19.72 8.33
CA LYS A 67 2.20 20.68 8.09
C LYS A 67 1.74 20.75 6.63
N SER A 68 2.52 20.11 5.72
CA SER A 68 2.12 19.95 4.32
C SER A 68 1.01 18.91 4.12
N PHE A 69 0.52 18.28 5.19
CA PHE A 69 -0.60 17.35 5.14
C PHE A 69 -1.77 17.79 6.02
N VAL A 70 -2.98 17.55 5.50
CA VAL A 70 -4.22 17.58 6.27
C VAL A 70 -4.67 16.13 6.48
N THR A 71 -4.80 15.73 7.75
CA THR A 71 -5.29 14.38 8.10
C THR A 71 -6.81 14.38 8.12
N VAL A 72 -7.42 13.44 7.43
CA VAL A 72 -8.87 13.22 7.40
C VAL A 72 -9.17 11.73 7.62
N GLN A 73 -10.29 11.46 8.30
CA GLN A 73 -10.89 10.14 8.41
C GLN A 73 -12.24 10.17 7.70
N THR A 74 -12.41 9.37 6.66
CA THR A 74 -13.56 9.44 5.77
C THR A 74 -13.71 8.16 4.94
N ASP A 75 -14.95 7.84 4.58
CA ASP A 75 -15.25 6.75 3.65
C ASP A 75 -14.89 7.10 2.19
N ILE A 76 -14.83 8.39 1.85
CA ILE A 76 -14.49 8.87 0.51
C ILE A 76 -13.48 10.02 0.63
N CYS A 77 -12.23 9.74 0.30
CA CYS A 77 -11.20 10.78 0.22
C CYS A 77 -11.27 11.51 -1.11
N ILE A 78 -11.20 12.84 -1.07
CA ILE A 78 -11.11 13.69 -2.26
C ILE A 78 -9.68 14.21 -2.38
N ILE A 79 -8.95 13.73 -3.38
CA ILE A 79 -7.60 14.21 -3.67
C ILE A 79 -7.72 15.39 -4.66
N PRO A 80 -7.19 16.58 -4.33
CA PRO A 80 -7.23 17.74 -5.22
C PRO A 80 -6.57 17.46 -6.58
N PRO A 81 -6.87 18.25 -7.63
CA PRO A 81 -6.21 18.16 -8.91
C PRO A 81 -4.68 18.26 -8.80
N ASN A 82 -3.96 17.41 -9.54
CA ASN A 82 -2.48 17.41 -9.59
C ASN A 82 -1.83 17.36 -8.19
N SER A 83 -2.47 16.68 -7.24
CA SER A 83 -2.00 16.50 -5.87
C SER A 83 -1.92 15.02 -5.50
N PHE A 84 -1.56 14.72 -4.27
CA PHE A 84 -1.48 13.35 -3.78
C PHE A 84 -1.95 13.23 -2.34
N ALA A 85 -2.20 12.01 -1.92
CA ALA A 85 -2.49 11.68 -0.54
C ALA A 85 -1.67 10.45 -0.12
N LEU A 86 -1.37 10.37 1.16
CA LEU A 86 -0.91 9.16 1.81
C LEU A 86 -2.09 8.50 2.51
N ALA A 87 -2.12 7.19 2.46
CA ALA A 87 -3.07 6.38 3.18
C ALA A 87 -2.37 5.15 3.77
N ARG A 88 -3.08 4.33 4.53
CA ARG A 88 -2.57 3.01 4.93
C ARG A 88 -3.45 1.89 4.39
N SER A 89 -2.88 0.70 4.29
CA SER A 89 -3.65 -0.49 4.00
C SER A 89 -4.58 -0.85 5.16
N VAL A 90 -5.70 -1.53 4.86
CA VAL A 90 -6.51 -2.24 5.87
C VAL A 90 -5.75 -3.45 6.37
N GLU A 91 -5.07 -4.15 5.47
CA GLU A 91 -4.31 -5.35 5.75
C GLU A 91 -2.95 -5.03 6.38
N TYR A 92 -2.58 -5.78 7.41
CA TYR A 92 -1.23 -5.90 7.94
C TYR A 92 -0.51 -7.03 7.21
N PHE A 93 0.74 -6.82 6.83
CA PHE A 93 1.56 -7.79 6.13
C PHE A 93 2.74 -8.25 6.97
N LYS A 94 3.09 -9.55 6.85
CA LYS A 94 4.32 -10.14 7.39
C LYS A 94 5.02 -10.89 6.26
N ILE A 95 6.05 -10.30 5.70
CA ILE A 95 6.73 -10.87 4.52
C ILE A 95 7.78 -11.90 4.95
N PRO A 96 7.72 -13.14 4.43
CA PRO A 96 8.74 -14.15 4.73
C PRO A 96 10.13 -13.76 4.22
N ARG A 97 11.18 -14.28 4.87
CA ARG A 97 12.58 -13.98 4.54
C ARG A 97 12.99 -14.35 3.10
N SER A 98 12.34 -15.35 2.51
CA SER A 98 12.59 -15.75 1.12
C SER A 98 11.75 -14.99 0.08
N VAL A 99 10.95 -14.00 0.50
CA VAL A 99 9.95 -13.36 -0.37
C VAL A 99 10.22 -11.88 -0.55
N LEU A 100 10.16 -11.43 -1.80
CA LEU A 100 10.06 -10.03 -2.19
C LEU A 100 8.69 -9.79 -2.79
N THR A 101 8.09 -8.61 -2.53
CA THR A 101 6.82 -8.22 -3.14
C THR A 101 6.98 -7.06 -4.10
N ILE A 102 6.09 -6.99 -5.08
CA ILE A 102 5.92 -5.82 -5.93
C ILE A 102 4.46 -5.38 -5.84
N CYS A 103 4.24 -4.09 -5.60
CA CYS A 103 2.92 -3.49 -5.63
C CYS A 103 2.67 -2.81 -6.98
N VAL A 104 1.53 -3.08 -7.59
CA VAL A 104 1.08 -2.43 -8.83
C VAL A 104 -0.30 -1.81 -8.63
N GLY A 105 -0.56 -0.69 -9.30
CA GLY A 105 -1.85 -0.01 -9.24
C GLY A 105 -2.98 -0.90 -9.79
N LYS A 106 -4.21 -0.63 -9.31
CA LYS A 106 -5.41 -1.31 -9.80
C LYS A 106 -5.92 -0.66 -11.08
N SER A 107 -6.30 -1.49 -12.05
CA SER A 107 -6.71 -1.03 -13.39
C SER A 107 -7.88 -0.05 -13.37
N THR A 108 -8.79 -0.13 -12.40
CA THR A 108 -9.91 0.78 -12.22
C THR A 108 -9.43 2.20 -11.99
N TYR A 109 -8.52 2.41 -11.03
CA TYR A 109 -7.93 3.71 -10.73
C TYR A 109 -6.96 4.18 -11.82
N ALA A 110 -6.13 3.27 -12.35
CA ALA A 110 -5.17 3.61 -13.40
C ALA A 110 -5.84 4.21 -14.64
N ARG A 111 -7.02 3.69 -15.03
CA ARG A 111 -7.81 4.23 -16.16
C ARG A 111 -8.45 5.59 -15.88
N CYS A 112 -8.50 6.00 -14.62
CA CYS A 112 -8.97 7.33 -14.21
C CYS A 112 -7.80 8.31 -13.97
N GLY A 113 -6.57 7.95 -14.34
CA GLY A 113 -5.39 8.80 -14.12
C GLY A 113 -4.94 8.84 -12.65
N ILE A 114 -5.29 7.84 -11.86
CA ILE A 114 -4.83 7.71 -10.48
C ILE A 114 -3.67 6.72 -10.44
N ILE A 115 -2.54 7.18 -9.92
CA ILE A 115 -1.33 6.36 -9.79
C ILE A 115 -1.16 5.99 -8.32
N VAL A 116 -0.97 4.71 -8.05
CA VAL A 116 -0.57 4.22 -6.74
C VAL A 116 0.90 3.80 -6.83
N ASN A 117 1.74 4.42 -6.02
CA ASN A 117 3.16 4.11 -5.92
C ASN A 117 3.44 3.52 -4.55
N VAL A 118 4.02 2.34 -4.52
CA VAL A 118 4.45 1.67 -3.28
C VAL A 118 5.76 0.96 -3.56
N THR A 119 6.76 1.20 -2.73
CA THR A 119 8.03 0.50 -2.84
C THR A 119 7.90 -0.98 -2.46
N PRO A 120 8.77 -1.88 -2.94
CA PRO A 120 8.70 -3.30 -2.59
C PRO A 120 8.70 -3.54 -1.09
N PHE A 121 7.87 -4.49 -0.62
CA PHE A 121 8.02 -4.99 0.76
C PHE A 121 9.14 -6.02 0.72
N GLU A 122 10.21 -5.68 1.42
CA GLU A 122 11.41 -6.50 1.44
C GLU A 122 11.28 -7.71 2.36
N PRO A 123 12.19 -8.71 2.26
CA PRO A 123 12.25 -9.84 3.17
C PRO A 123 12.20 -9.44 4.64
N GLU A 124 11.31 -10.08 5.41
CA GLU A 124 11.07 -9.84 6.84
C GLU A 124 10.55 -8.44 7.19
N TRP A 125 10.10 -7.65 6.20
CA TRP A 125 9.32 -6.46 6.49
C TRP A 125 7.93 -6.85 6.98
N GLU A 126 7.44 -6.15 8.01
CA GLU A 126 6.07 -6.26 8.45
C GLU A 126 5.46 -4.89 8.74
N GLY A 127 4.15 -4.77 8.64
CA GLY A 127 3.43 -3.52 8.94
C GLY A 127 2.16 -3.31 8.12
N PHE A 128 1.46 -2.22 8.43
CA PHE A 128 0.51 -1.63 7.50
C PHE A 128 1.28 -0.89 6.41
N VAL A 129 0.86 -1.05 5.17
CA VAL A 129 1.51 -0.39 4.03
C VAL A 129 1.13 1.09 4.01
N THR A 130 2.10 1.99 3.89
CA THR A 130 1.81 3.36 3.48
C THR A 130 1.60 3.36 1.96
N LEU A 131 0.48 3.90 1.52
CA LEU A 131 0.03 3.95 0.12
C LEU A 131 0.16 5.39 -0.37
N GLU A 132 0.95 5.62 -1.40
CA GLU A 132 1.14 6.91 -2.04
C GLU A 132 0.21 7.00 -3.26
N ILE A 133 -0.83 7.83 -3.17
CA ILE A 133 -1.91 7.91 -4.16
C ILE A 133 -1.85 9.28 -4.85
N SER A 134 -1.46 9.31 -6.11
CA SER A 134 -1.34 10.54 -6.90
C SER A 134 -2.53 10.72 -7.84
N ASN A 135 -3.15 11.88 -7.79
CA ASN A 135 -4.13 12.34 -8.77
C ASN A 135 -3.41 13.16 -9.86
N THR A 136 -3.21 12.56 -11.02
CA THR A 136 -2.55 13.23 -12.17
C THR A 136 -3.52 13.98 -13.07
N THR A 137 -4.79 14.09 -12.69
CA THR A 137 -5.84 14.71 -13.49
C THR A 137 -6.08 16.17 -13.08
N PRO A 138 -6.65 17.01 -13.95
CA PRO A 138 -7.04 18.37 -13.60
C PRO A 138 -8.34 18.46 -12.78
N LEU A 139 -8.94 17.33 -12.40
CA LEU A 139 -10.17 17.24 -11.61
C LEU A 139 -9.90 16.61 -10.25
N PRO A 140 -10.71 16.93 -9.20
CA PRO A 140 -10.68 16.20 -7.95
C PRO A 140 -10.97 14.71 -8.15
N ALA A 141 -10.21 13.83 -7.51
CA ALA A 141 -10.36 12.38 -7.63
C ALA A 141 -10.91 11.78 -6.33
N ARG A 142 -11.79 10.79 -6.45
CA ARG A 142 -12.36 10.05 -5.32
C ARG A 142 -11.61 8.76 -5.09
N ILE A 143 -11.25 8.51 -3.84
CA ILE A 143 -10.70 7.23 -3.37
C ILE A 143 -11.68 6.69 -2.31
N TYR A 144 -12.13 5.47 -2.48
CA TYR A 144 -13.11 4.81 -1.61
C TYR A 144 -12.40 3.97 -0.55
N ALA A 145 -12.64 4.31 0.72
CA ALA A 145 -12.08 3.56 1.85
C ALA A 145 -12.68 2.14 1.93
N ASN A 146 -11.91 1.22 2.48
CA ASN A 146 -12.26 -0.21 2.62
C ASN A 146 -12.46 -0.96 1.30
N GLU A 147 -12.11 -0.35 0.17
CA GLU A 147 -12.16 -0.94 -1.17
C GLU A 147 -10.76 -1.19 -1.73
N GLY A 148 -10.67 -2.00 -2.80
CA GLY A 148 -9.40 -2.36 -3.43
C GLY A 148 -8.71 -1.17 -4.09
N LEU A 149 -7.41 -0.99 -3.81
CA LEU A 149 -6.63 0.13 -4.35
C LEU A 149 -5.49 -0.31 -5.26
N CYS A 150 -4.78 -1.36 -4.90
CA CYS A 150 -3.64 -1.86 -5.64
C CYS A 150 -3.45 -3.36 -5.41
N GLN A 151 -2.61 -4.01 -6.23
CA GLN A 151 -2.34 -5.44 -6.15
C GLN A 151 -0.90 -5.69 -5.71
N ILE A 152 -0.74 -6.60 -4.76
CA ILE A 152 0.56 -7.13 -4.32
C ILE A 152 0.83 -8.43 -5.05
N ILE A 153 2.03 -8.54 -5.64
CA ILE A 153 2.55 -9.74 -6.30
C ILE A 153 3.71 -10.27 -5.46
N PHE A 154 3.75 -11.58 -5.22
CA PHE A 154 4.73 -12.23 -4.36
C PHE A 154 5.71 -13.05 -5.19
N PHE A 155 7.00 -12.80 -4.98
CA PHE A 155 8.11 -13.54 -5.60
C PHE A 155 8.93 -14.21 -4.51
N GLU A 156 9.03 -15.52 -4.56
CA GLU A 156 9.95 -16.27 -3.69
C GLU A 156 11.24 -16.53 -4.44
N SER A 157 12.36 -16.19 -3.80
CA SER A 157 13.70 -16.47 -4.29
C SER A 157 14.05 -17.94 -4.09
N ASP A 158 14.88 -18.48 -4.94
CA ASP A 158 15.53 -19.79 -4.82
C ASP A 158 16.70 -19.76 -3.83
N GLU A 159 17.19 -18.57 -3.50
CA GLU A 159 18.23 -18.32 -2.53
C GLU A 159 17.76 -17.34 -1.47
N VAL A 160 17.99 -17.63 -0.19
CA VAL A 160 17.64 -16.74 0.93
C VAL A 160 18.66 -15.61 1.04
N CYS A 161 18.20 -14.37 1.18
CA CYS A 161 19.07 -13.21 1.34
C CYS A 161 19.90 -13.30 2.63
N GLU A 162 21.17 -12.89 2.58
CA GLU A 162 22.04 -12.81 3.75
C GLU A 162 21.53 -11.78 4.76
N THR A 163 21.06 -10.64 4.28
CA THR A 163 20.59 -9.51 5.12
C THR A 163 19.19 -9.11 4.74
N SER A 164 18.25 -9.28 5.65
CA SER A 164 16.85 -8.88 5.49
C SER A 164 16.58 -7.43 5.89
N TYR A 165 15.35 -6.97 5.69
CA TYR A 165 14.91 -5.65 6.15
C TYR A 165 14.93 -5.54 7.69
N ALA A 166 14.58 -6.61 8.39
CA ALA A 166 14.62 -6.66 9.84
C ALA A 166 16.07 -6.61 10.36
N ASP A 167 17.00 -7.36 9.74
CA ASP A 167 18.42 -7.36 10.09
C ASP A 167 19.04 -5.96 10.00
N ARG A 168 18.66 -5.19 8.97
CA ARG A 168 19.12 -3.80 8.75
C ARG A 168 18.44 -2.79 9.69
N LYS A 169 17.48 -3.22 10.52
CA LYS A 169 16.64 -2.32 11.32
C LYS A 169 16.00 -1.25 10.46
N GLY A 170 15.40 -1.66 9.33
CA GLY A 170 14.84 -0.77 8.34
C GLY A 170 13.87 0.25 8.94
N LYS A 171 13.96 1.49 8.50
CA LYS A 171 13.26 2.67 9.10
C LYS A 171 11.73 2.59 9.07
N TYR A 172 11.17 1.71 8.26
CA TYR A 172 9.72 1.50 8.12
C TYR A 172 9.25 0.13 8.65
N GLN A 173 10.05 -0.52 9.51
CA GLN A 173 9.67 -1.78 10.13
C GLN A 173 8.53 -1.61 11.14
N ALA A 174 7.59 -2.56 11.17
CA ALA A 174 6.46 -2.64 12.10
C ALA A 174 5.57 -1.37 12.11
N GLN A 175 5.28 -0.83 10.92
CA GLN A 175 4.43 0.36 10.79
C GLN A 175 3.02 0.10 11.32
N LYS A 176 2.55 0.98 12.23
CA LYS A 176 1.21 0.91 12.82
C LYS A 176 0.20 1.87 12.18
N GLY A 177 0.64 2.75 11.29
CA GLY A 177 -0.16 3.77 10.63
C GLY A 177 0.56 4.37 9.44
N ILE A 178 0.08 5.51 8.94
CA ILE A 178 0.72 6.26 7.87
C ILE A 178 2.04 6.84 8.37
N VAL A 179 3.14 6.47 7.72
CA VAL A 179 4.48 6.95 8.09
C VAL A 179 4.96 7.97 7.06
N LEU A 180 5.39 9.13 7.55
CA LEU A 180 6.00 10.19 6.73
C LEU A 180 7.45 9.86 6.36
N PRO A 181 8.04 10.58 5.38
CA PRO A 181 9.43 10.37 4.98
C PRO A 181 10.39 10.42 6.18
N LYS A 182 11.30 9.44 6.26
CA LYS A 182 12.37 9.35 7.26
C LYS A 182 13.72 9.26 6.56
N LEU A 183 14.76 9.86 7.15
CA LEU A 183 16.16 9.69 6.74
C LEU A 183 16.76 8.41 7.29
#